data_3a33fab004e5005607a1652629be26c7
#
_entry.id   3a33fab004e5005607a1652629be26c7
#
_cell.length_a   1.000
_cell.length_b   1.000
_cell.length_c   1.000
_cell.angle_alpha   90.00
_cell.angle_beta   90.00
_cell.angle_gamma   90.00
#
_symmetry.space_group_name_H-M   'P 1'
#
loop_
_entity.id
_entity.type
_entity.pdbx_description
1 polymer ?
#
loop_
_entity_poly.entity_id
_entity_poly.type
_entity_poly.pdbx_seq_one_letter_code
_entity_poly.pdbx_strand_id
1 'polypeptide(L)'
;MEAEGVIVVRELDLKKDLLEVEDLERRCEVGNSGKISLFTDLHGDPISRVRHSPAFLMLVAETAKEKEIVGLIRGLRVSPSHRRMGIGLKLVRQMEKWFGENGAEYSYMATENDNLASVKLFTDKCGYSKFRTPSILVNPVFAHRLRLSSKVTVIILSPSDAESLYRKRFSTTEFFPRDIDSVLNNRLSLGTFLAVPRGSYSADTWAGSDRFLSDPPESWAVVSVWNCKEVFTLEVRGASLAARAFAKTTRIVDRALPFLKVPSVPELFSPFGGHFLYGLGGEGRSAGKMVKELCAHAHNLAKELGCGVVATEVSNREPLKSGIPHWKWLSCDEDLWCIKRLGEDYSDGSVGDWTKSPPGLSIFVDPREVKD
;
A
#
# COMPACT_ATOMS: atom_id res chain seq x y z
N MET A 1 10.79 -30.00 32.85
CA MET A 1 10.04 -28.74 32.72
C MET A 1 11.07 -27.64 32.57
N GLU A 2 11.45 -27.35 31.33
CA GLU A 2 12.29 -26.21 31.02
C GLU A 2 11.45 -24.96 31.29
N ALA A 3 12.02 -24.03 32.07
CA ALA A 3 11.40 -22.75 32.35
C ALA A 3 11.12 -22.03 31.00
N GLU A 4 9.85 -21.91 30.61
CA GLU A 4 9.43 -21.06 29.52
C GLU A 4 10.10 -19.70 29.69
N GLY A 5 11.00 -19.33 28.78
CA GLY A 5 11.74 -18.09 28.86
C GLY A 5 10.74 -16.93 28.93
N VAL A 6 10.84 -16.10 29.95
CA VAL A 6 9.98 -14.92 30.12
C VAL A 6 10.16 -14.04 28.88
N ILE A 7 9.08 -13.80 28.13
CA ILE A 7 9.06 -12.89 26.99
C ILE A 7 8.71 -11.49 27.48
N VAL A 8 9.60 -10.55 27.23
CA VAL A 8 9.44 -9.12 27.52
C VAL A 8 9.09 -8.39 26.22
N VAL A 9 8.03 -7.59 26.25
CA VAL A 9 7.66 -6.70 25.15
C VAL A 9 8.04 -5.27 25.53
N ARG A 10 8.76 -4.60 24.65
CA ARG A 10 9.20 -3.22 24.82
C ARG A 10 9.22 -2.46 23.51
N GLU A 11 9.39 -1.16 23.59
CA GLU A 11 9.63 -0.33 22.43
C GLU A 11 10.99 -0.64 21.77
N LEU A 12 11.04 -0.52 20.47
CA LEU A 12 12.25 -0.67 19.65
C LEU A 12 13.26 0.44 19.98
N ASP A 13 14.50 0.07 20.31
CA ASP A 13 15.63 0.98 20.43
C ASP A 13 16.53 0.83 19.19
N LEU A 14 16.41 1.75 18.23
CA LEU A 14 17.17 1.69 16.97
C LEU A 14 18.68 1.58 17.15
N LYS A 15 19.23 2.09 18.26
CA LYS A 15 20.69 2.05 18.49
C LYS A 15 21.17 0.66 18.90
N LYS A 16 20.27 -0.12 19.51
CA LYS A 16 20.63 -1.45 20.05
C LYS A 16 20.10 -2.59 19.20
N ASP A 17 18.91 -2.42 18.63
CA ASP A 17 18.13 -3.54 18.10
C ASP A 17 18.24 -3.68 16.58
N LEU A 18 18.85 -2.71 15.88
CA LEU A 18 18.87 -2.61 14.42
C LEU A 18 19.28 -3.93 13.74
N LEU A 19 20.42 -4.48 14.14
CA LEU A 19 20.97 -5.68 13.50
C LEU A 19 20.11 -6.92 13.74
N GLU A 20 19.55 -7.06 14.94
CA GLU A 20 18.70 -8.19 15.30
C GLU A 20 17.33 -8.11 14.59
N VAL A 21 16.79 -6.92 14.44
CA VAL A 21 15.53 -6.68 13.71
C VAL A 21 15.71 -6.98 12.23
N GLU A 22 16.80 -6.52 11.61
CA GLU A 22 17.11 -6.85 10.20
C GLU A 22 17.28 -8.35 9.99
N ASP A 23 17.95 -9.04 10.90
CA ASP A 23 18.10 -10.49 10.83
C ASP A 23 16.76 -11.23 11.02
N LEU A 24 15.92 -10.76 11.95
CA LEU A 24 14.58 -11.29 12.13
C LEU A 24 13.71 -11.11 10.87
N GLU A 25 13.74 -9.94 10.24
CA GLU A 25 12.99 -9.68 9.00
C GLU A 25 13.47 -10.59 7.86
N ARG A 26 14.78 -10.76 7.70
CA ARG A 26 15.34 -11.71 6.69
C ARG A 26 14.89 -13.15 6.91
N ARG A 27 14.76 -13.59 8.17
CA ARG A 27 14.28 -14.94 8.51
C ARG A 27 12.78 -15.13 8.35
N CYS A 28 12.02 -14.02 8.28
CA CYS A 28 10.56 -14.01 8.22
C CYS A 28 10.05 -13.55 6.85
N GLU A 29 10.65 -14.04 5.75
CA GLU A 29 10.18 -13.75 4.38
C GLU A 29 8.70 -14.03 4.18
N VAL A 30 8.04 -13.20 3.36
CA VAL A 30 6.64 -13.36 2.99
C VAL A 30 6.53 -14.37 1.87
N GLY A 31 5.70 -15.40 2.05
CA GLY A 31 5.48 -16.46 1.07
C GLY A 31 5.66 -17.87 1.65
N ASN A 32 5.32 -18.88 0.86
CA ASN A 32 5.52 -20.28 1.22
C ASN A 32 6.98 -20.68 1.07
N SER A 33 7.62 -21.13 2.13
CA SER A 33 9.01 -21.63 2.11
C SER A 33 9.22 -22.67 1.00
N GLY A 34 10.19 -22.42 0.13
CA GLY A 34 10.52 -23.29 -1.02
C GLY A 34 9.78 -22.97 -2.33
N LYS A 35 8.93 -21.92 -2.35
CA LYS A 35 8.29 -21.36 -3.54
C LYS A 35 8.77 -19.92 -3.77
N ILE A 36 8.16 -19.24 -4.74
CA ILE A 36 8.40 -17.82 -4.98
C ILE A 36 8.02 -17.04 -3.72
N SER A 37 8.96 -16.26 -3.21
CA SER A 37 8.76 -15.36 -2.06
C SER A 37 9.07 -13.92 -2.45
N LEU A 38 8.47 -12.97 -1.76
CA LEU A 38 8.75 -11.55 -1.88
C LEU A 38 9.59 -11.12 -0.67
N PHE A 39 10.75 -10.55 -0.95
CA PHE A 39 11.65 -9.99 0.05
C PHE A 39 11.61 -8.48 0.00
N THR A 40 11.54 -7.84 1.16
CA THR A 40 11.53 -6.39 1.31
C THR A 40 12.82 -5.92 1.95
N ASP A 41 13.52 -5.01 1.29
CA ASP A 41 14.68 -4.31 1.83
C ASP A 41 14.30 -2.87 2.22
N LEU A 42 14.51 -2.52 3.47
CA LEU A 42 14.19 -1.22 4.05
C LEU A 42 15.37 -0.23 4.01
N HIS A 43 16.37 -0.50 3.20
CA HIS A 43 17.58 0.33 3.06
C HIS A 43 18.34 0.55 4.39
N GLY A 44 18.33 -0.45 5.29
CA GLY A 44 18.96 -0.35 6.61
C GLY A 44 18.22 0.57 7.59
N ASP A 45 16.98 0.95 7.31
CA ASP A 45 16.15 1.78 8.17
C ASP A 45 14.82 1.10 8.52
N PRO A 46 14.73 0.34 9.61
CA PRO A 46 13.52 -0.41 9.99
C PRO A 46 12.28 0.47 10.20
N ILE A 47 12.46 1.76 10.47
CA ILE A 47 11.34 2.70 10.65
C ILE A 47 11.00 3.49 9.39
N SER A 48 11.67 3.25 8.26
CA SER A 48 11.50 4.02 7.02
C SER A 48 10.03 4.17 6.61
N ARG A 49 9.24 3.10 6.75
CA ARG A 49 7.81 3.09 6.36
C ARG A 49 6.92 3.87 7.34
N VAL A 50 7.15 3.74 8.64
CA VAL A 50 6.31 4.38 9.66
C VAL A 50 6.70 5.83 9.94
N ARG A 51 7.91 6.25 9.51
CA ARG A 51 8.43 7.60 9.71
C ARG A 51 7.52 8.72 9.20
N HIS A 52 6.72 8.43 8.20
CA HIS A 52 5.81 9.38 7.56
C HIS A 52 4.41 9.39 8.19
N SER A 53 4.13 8.49 9.13
CA SER A 53 2.88 8.47 9.89
C SER A 53 2.87 9.56 10.96
N PRO A 54 1.70 10.17 11.27
CA PRO A 54 1.60 11.25 12.26
C PRO A 54 1.96 10.78 13.68
N ALA A 55 1.71 9.51 13.98
CA ALA A 55 2.15 8.85 15.20
C ALA A 55 2.46 7.38 14.87
N PHE A 56 3.49 6.83 15.51
CA PHE A 56 3.83 5.43 15.35
C PHE A 56 4.48 4.87 16.61
N LEU A 57 4.36 3.56 16.78
CA LEU A 57 5.07 2.78 17.79
C LEU A 57 5.59 1.51 17.13
N MET A 58 6.83 1.16 17.41
CA MET A 58 7.39 -0.13 17.04
C MET A 58 7.73 -0.91 18.30
N LEU A 59 7.24 -2.14 18.38
CA LEU A 59 7.44 -3.01 19.51
C LEU A 59 8.30 -4.22 19.12
N VAL A 60 9.19 -4.60 20.01
CA VAL A 60 9.94 -5.84 19.95
C VAL A 60 9.59 -6.73 21.13
N ALA A 61 9.64 -8.04 20.91
CA ALA A 61 9.55 -9.05 21.96
C ALA A 61 10.91 -9.73 22.05
N GLU A 62 11.51 -9.72 23.22
CA GLU A 62 12.82 -10.36 23.50
C GLU A 62 12.70 -11.45 24.55
N THR A 63 13.62 -12.42 24.50
CA THR A 63 13.76 -13.42 25.57
C THR A 63 14.52 -12.80 26.73
N ALA A 64 13.98 -12.91 27.94
CA ALA A 64 14.60 -12.30 29.14
C ALA A 64 16.00 -12.89 29.46
N LYS A 65 16.26 -14.12 29.05
CA LYS A 65 17.51 -14.83 29.34
C LYS A 65 18.64 -14.49 28.37
N GLU A 66 18.35 -14.48 27.08
CA GLU A 66 19.36 -14.30 26.01
C GLU A 66 19.30 -12.91 25.39
N LYS A 67 18.25 -12.13 25.72
CA LYS A 67 17.95 -10.81 25.12
C LYS A 67 17.84 -10.83 23.60
N GLU A 68 17.57 -12.01 23.02
CA GLU A 68 17.34 -12.17 21.60
C GLU A 68 15.96 -11.60 21.22
N ILE A 69 15.89 -10.79 20.16
CA ILE A 69 14.63 -10.29 19.59
C ILE A 69 13.96 -11.43 18.82
N VAL A 70 12.82 -11.88 19.30
CA VAL A 70 12.07 -13.01 18.77
C VAL A 70 10.75 -12.61 18.10
N GLY A 71 10.38 -11.33 18.18
CA GLY A 71 9.18 -10.81 17.54
C GLY A 71 9.21 -9.30 17.38
N LEU A 72 8.55 -8.80 16.34
CA LEU A 72 8.43 -7.40 15.96
C LEU A 72 7.00 -7.14 15.52
N ILE A 73 6.44 -5.96 15.85
CA ILE A 73 5.16 -5.52 15.32
C ILE A 73 5.33 -4.21 14.53
N ARG A 74 5.34 -4.37 13.24
CA ARG A 74 5.21 -3.38 12.18
C ARG A 74 4.47 -4.02 11.00
N GLY A 75 4.85 -5.11 10.48
CA GLY A 75 4.10 -6.18 9.89
C GLY A 75 4.41 -7.39 10.73
N LEU A 76 3.58 -7.72 11.68
CA LEU A 76 3.83 -8.68 12.76
C LEU A 76 4.74 -9.85 12.35
N ARG A 77 5.97 -9.87 12.87
CA ARG A 77 6.95 -10.93 12.64
C ARG A 77 7.26 -11.65 13.94
N VAL A 78 7.30 -12.97 13.89
CA VAL A 78 7.74 -13.81 15.01
C VAL A 78 8.71 -14.84 14.45
N SER A 79 9.89 -14.92 15.06
CA SER A 79 10.93 -15.89 14.71
C SER A 79 10.35 -17.30 14.54
N PRO A 80 10.67 -18.02 13.46
CA PRO A 80 10.13 -19.35 13.22
C PRO A 80 10.31 -20.32 14.40
N SER A 81 11.45 -20.25 15.12
CA SER A 81 11.76 -21.05 16.30
C SER A 81 10.92 -20.72 17.54
N HIS A 82 10.31 -19.52 17.58
CA HIS A 82 9.53 -19.02 18.72
C HIS A 82 8.05 -18.86 18.42
N ARG A 83 7.57 -19.41 17.30
CA ARG A 83 6.14 -19.39 16.97
C ARG A 83 5.34 -20.26 17.95
N ARG A 84 4.04 -19.94 18.11
CA ARG A 84 3.08 -20.60 19.01
C ARG A 84 3.34 -20.43 20.51
N MET A 85 4.30 -19.60 20.92
CA MET A 85 4.60 -19.24 22.30
C MET A 85 3.81 -18.01 22.79
N GLY A 86 2.78 -17.57 22.07
CA GLY A 86 1.96 -16.41 22.46
C GLY A 86 2.59 -15.04 22.20
N ILE A 87 3.77 -14.97 21.58
CA ILE A 87 4.50 -13.72 21.34
C ILE A 87 3.70 -12.74 20.48
N GLY A 88 3.14 -13.21 19.36
CA GLY A 88 2.29 -12.37 18.52
C GLY A 88 1.09 -11.77 19.25
N LEU A 89 0.45 -12.56 20.11
CA LEU A 89 -0.67 -12.09 20.93
C LEU A 89 -0.25 -11.01 21.94
N LYS A 90 0.92 -11.17 22.58
CA LYS A 90 1.46 -10.17 23.52
C LYS A 90 1.76 -8.85 22.80
N LEU A 91 2.41 -8.91 21.65
CA LEU A 91 2.72 -7.74 20.81
C LEU A 91 1.44 -7.00 20.38
N VAL A 92 0.43 -7.72 19.87
CA VAL A 92 -0.85 -7.13 19.45
C VAL A 92 -1.55 -6.46 20.62
N ARG A 93 -1.66 -7.11 21.78
CA ARG A 93 -2.30 -6.52 22.97
C ARG A 93 -1.60 -5.26 23.47
N GLN A 94 -0.27 -5.23 23.42
CA GLN A 94 0.48 -4.04 23.81
C GLN A 94 0.27 -2.89 22.80
N MET A 95 0.16 -3.20 21.51
CA MET A 95 -0.16 -2.21 20.48
C MET A 95 -1.60 -1.69 20.64
N GLU A 96 -2.57 -2.56 20.88
CA GLU A 96 -3.96 -2.16 21.16
C GLU A 96 -4.08 -1.21 22.35
N LYS A 97 -3.30 -1.48 23.42
CA LYS A 97 -3.22 -0.60 24.57
C LYS A 97 -2.72 0.79 24.19
N TRP A 98 -1.64 0.85 23.41
CA TRP A 98 -1.11 2.12 22.92
C TRP A 98 -2.10 2.87 22.02
N PHE A 99 -2.81 2.17 21.14
CA PHE A 99 -3.88 2.76 20.34
C PHE A 99 -4.95 3.42 21.20
N GLY A 100 -5.44 2.70 22.23
CA GLY A 100 -6.43 3.24 23.18
C GLY A 100 -5.93 4.46 23.95
N GLU A 101 -4.68 4.42 24.43
CA GLU A 101 -4.02 5.54 25.13
C GLU A 101 -3.85 6.77 24.22
N ASN A 102 -3.79 6.59 22.90
CA ASN A 102 -3.71 7.67 21.90
C ASN A 102 -5.08 8.01 21.27
N GLY A 103 -6.19 7.54 21.85
CA GLY A 103 -7.55 7.92 21.46
C GLY A 103 -8.05 7.26 20.18
N ALA A 104 -7.46 6.15 19.75
CA ALA A 104 -7.97 5.40 18.62
C ALA A 104 -9.27 4.66 18.99
N GLU A 105 -10.31 4.88 18.20
CA GLU A 105 -11.62 4.20 18.38
C GLU A 105 -11.61 2.79 17.80
N TYR A 106 -10.89 2.62 16.70
CA TYR A 106 -10.77 1.36 15.98
C TYR A 106 -9.31 1.03 15.71
N SER A 107 -9.04 -0.24 15.68
CA SER A 107 -7.78 -0.80 15.17
C SER A 107 -8.10 -1.69 13.98
N TYR A 108 -7.32 -1.58 12.91
CA TYR A 108 -7.42 -2.48 11.79
C TYR A 108 -6.06 -3.09 11.44
N MET A 109 -6.13 -4.22 10.81
CA MET A 109 -4.96 -4.92 10.28
C MET A 109 -5.29 -5.52 8.91
N ALA A 110 -4.27 -5.74 8.16
CA ALA A 110 -4.37 -6.27 6.82
C ALA A 110 -3.40 -7.44 6.65
N THR A 111 -3.85 -8.51 6.00
CA THR A 111 -3.07 -9.71 5.74
C THR A 111 -3.58 -10.41 4.48
N GLU A 112 -2.76 -11.27 3.88
CA GLU A 112 -3.23 -12.17 2.84
C GLU A 112 -4.31 -13.12 3.39
N ASN A 113 -5.37 -13.34 2.63
CA ASN A 113 -6.51 -14.17 3.07
C ASN A 113 -6.13 -15.63 3.35
N ASP A 114 -5.08 -16.15 2.73
CA ASP A 114 -4.53 -17.48 2.94
C ASP A 114 -3.50 -17.58 4.07
N ASN A 115 -3.10 -16.45 4.68
CA ASN A 115 -2.28 -16.43 5.90
C ASN A 115 -3.09 -16.83 7.12
N LEU A 116 -3.46 -18.12 7.19
CA LEU A 116 -4.32 -18.67 8.24
C LEU A 116 -3.79 -18.43 9.65
N ALA A 117 -2.47 -18.34 9.84
CA ALA A 117 -1.88 -18.08 11.15
C ALA A 117 -2.21 -16.68 11.64
N SER A 118 -2.06 -15.68 10.77
CA SER A 118 -2.43 -14.28 11.05
C SER A 118 -3.94 -14.15 11.23
N VAL A 119 -4.74 -14.68 10.30
CA VAL A 119 -6.20 -14.62 10.38
C VAL A 119 -6.70 -15.16 11.71
N LYS A 120 -6.29 -16.38 12.11
CA LYS A 120 -6.70 -16.98 13.40
C LYS A 120 -6.21 -16.20 14.61
N LEU A 121 -5.01 -15.64 14.58
CA LEU A 121 -4.52 -14.80 15.68
C LEU A 121 -5.45 -13.61 15.89
N PHE A 122 -5.75 -12.88 14.83
CA PHE A 122 -6.55 -11.66 14.95
C PHE A 122 -8.04 -11.96 15.19
N THR A 123 -8.65 -12.91 14.47
CA THR A 123 -10.08 -13.21 14.65
C THR A 123 -10.37 -13.98 15.93
N ASP A 124 -9.63 -15.07 16.21
CA ASP A 124 -9.99 -16.00 17.28
C ASP A 124 -9.40 -15.59 18.63
N LYS A 125 -8.23 -14.89 18.65
CA LYS A 125 -7.53 -14.55 19.90
C LYS A 125 -7.58 -13.07 20.26
N CYS A 126 -7.62 -12.18 19.26
CA CYS A 126 -7.65 -10.73 19.48
C CYS A 126 -9.03 -10.11 19.31
N GLY A 127 -10.03 -10.85 18.78
CA GLY A 127 -11.42 -10.39 18.65
C GLY A 127 -11.64 -9.40 17.49
N TYR A 128 -10.85 -9.48 16.44
CA TYR A 128 -11.09 -8.72 15.20
C TYR A 128 -12.17 -9.39 14.37
N SER A 129 -12.96 -8.58 13.67
CA SER A 129 -13.93 -9.02 12.69
C SER A 129 -13.36 -8.84 11.29
N LYS A 130 -13.60 -9.79 10.37
CA LYS A 130 -13.32 -9.61 8.95
C LYS A 130 -14.16 -8.44 8.43
N PHE A 131 -13.51 -7.51 7.74
CA PHE A 131 -14.12 -6.23 7.43
C PHE A 131 -14.20 -5.93 5.93
N ARG A 132 -13.07 -5.96 5.24
CA ARG A 132 -12.99 -5.67 3.79
C ARG A 132 -12.04 -6.64 3.12
N THR A 133 -12.26 -6.84 1.82
CA THR A 133 -11.40 -7.66 0.95
C THR A 133 -10.98 -6.82 -0.26
N PRO A 134 -10.03 -5.88 -0.09
CA PRO A 134 -9.55 -5.09 -1.22
C PRO A 134 -8.72 -5.93 -2.19
N SER A 135 -8.46 -5.36 -3.37
CA SER A 135 -7.56 -5.94 -4.35
C SER A 135 -6.31 -5.08 -4.49
N ILE A 136 -5.15 -5.72 -4.42
CA ILE A 136 -3.87 -5.11 -4.74
C ILE A 136 -3.59 -5.39 -6.22
N LEU A 137 -3.61 -4.34 -7.04
CA LEU A 137 -3.43 -4.39 -8.48
C LEU A 137 -2.04 -3.90 -8.83
N VAL A 138 -1.25 -4.75 -9.47
CA VAL A 138 0.15 -4.46 -9.81
C VAL A 138 0.35 -4.48 -11.32
N ASN A 139 0.84 -3.37 -11.84
CA ASN A 139 1.20 -3.21 -13.25
C ASN A 139 2.72 -3.14 -13.39
N PRO A 140 3.36 -4.01 -14.17
CA PRO A 140 4.80 -3.94 -14.43
C PRO A 140 5.15 -2.68 -15.23
N VAL A 141 6.31 -2.12 -14.96
CA VAL A 141 6.85 -0.98 -15.72
C VAL A 141 7.66 -1.51 -16.91
N PHE A 142 7.11 -1.32 -18.12
CA PHE A 142 7.74 -1.76 -19.35
C PHE A 142 8.99 -0.94 -19.69
N ALA A 143 9.83 -1.45 -20.59
CA ALA A 143 11.00 -0.71 -21.05
C ALA A 143 10.64 0.41 -22.03
N HIS A 144 9.54 0.27 -22.80
CA HIS A 144 9.01 1.35 -23.64
C HIS A 144 8.13 2.32 -22.84
N ARG A 145 7.89 3.51 -23.38
CA ARG A 145 6.90 4.46 -22.86
C ARG A 145 5.51 4.13 -23.37
N LEU A 146 4.52 4.21 -22.50
CA LEU A 146 3.12 4.12 -22.91
C LEU A 146 2.68 5.43 -23.56
N ARG A 147 1.97 5.32 -24.67
CA ARG A 147 1.41 6.48 -25.38
C ARG A 147 0.10 6.89 -24.70
N LEU A 148 0.02 8.14 -24.30
CA LEU A 148 -1.22 8.73 -23.81
C LEU A 148 -2.15 9.06 -25.00
N SER A 149 -3.43 8.96 -24.76
CA SER A 149 -4.44 9.30 -25.75
C SER A 149 -4.41 10.80 -26.06
N SER A 150 -4.41 11.14 -27.35
CA SER A 150 -4.53 12.53 -27.76
C SER A 150 -5.88 13.17 -27.43
N LYS A 151 -6.87 12.39 -26.98
CA LYS A 151 -8.21 12.86 -26.60
C LYS A 151 -8.31 13.23 -25.12
N VAL A 152 -7.24 13.04 -24.35
CA VAL A 152 -7.20 13.29 -22.91
C VAL A 152 -6.09 14.30 -22.61
N THR A 153 -6.35 15.22 -21.72
CA THR A 153 -5.37 16.13 -21.12
C THR A 153 -5.14 15.67 -19.69
N VAL A 154 -3.87 15.54 -19.31
CA VAL A 154 -3.47 15.27 -17.91
C VAL A 154 -2.92 16.56 -17.33
N ILE A 155 -3.50 17.00 -16.22
CA ILE A 155 -3.13 18.23 -15.48
C ILE A 155 -2.52 17.79 -14.14
N ILE A 156 -1.40 18.38 -13.78
CA ILE A 156 -0.86 18.24 -12.42
C ILE A 156 -1.52 19.31 -11.54
N LEU A 157 -2.10 18.86 -10.41
CA LEU A 157 -2.71 19.76 -9.44
C LEU A 157 -1.66 20.24 -8.43
N SER A 158 -1.80 21.49 -7.98
CA SER A 158 -1.09 21.93 -6.79
C SER A 158 -1.55 21.11 -5.56
N PRO A 159 -0.73 20.95 -4.51
CA PRO A 159 -1.16 20.27 -3.29
C PRO A 159 -2.44 20.86 -2.69
N SER A 160 -2.62 22.18 -2.73
CA SER A 160 -3.81 22.86 -2.25
C SER A 160 -5.06 22.58 -3.10
N ASP A 161 -4.92 22.52 -4.43
CA ASP A 161 -6.02 22.13 -5.32
C ASP A 161 -6.39 20.66 -5.12
N ALA A 162 -5.39 19.79 -5.00
CA ALA A 162 -5.61 18.37 -4.74
C ALA A 162 -6.33 18.15 -3.39
N GLU A 163 -5.91 18.84 -2.33
CA GLU A 163 -6.57 18.82 -1.03
C GLU A 163 -8.03 19.27 -1.13
N SER A 164 -8.29 20.41 -1.77
CA SER A 164 -9.66 20.92 -1.95
C SER A 164 -10.54 19.91 -2.70
N LEU A 165 -10.02 19.31 -3.79
CA LEU A 165 -10.71 18.28 -4.56
C LEU A 165 -11.03 17.06 -3.70
N TYR A 166 -10.03 16.51 -3.00
CA TYR A 166 -10.18 15.33 -2.17
C TYR A 166 -11.15 15.55 -1.02
N ARG A 167 -11.02 16.66 -0.27
CA ARG A 167 -11.93 16.95 0.85
C ARG A 167 -13.37 17.16 0.39
N LYS A 168 -13.60 17.78 -0.74
CA LYS A 168 -14.95 18.03 -1.24
C LYS A 168 -15.63 16.81 -1.85
N ARG A 169 -14.85 15.92 -2.47
CA ARG A 169 -15.44 14.78 -3.21
C ARG A 169 -15.28 13.44 -2.51
N PHE A 170 -14.24 13.26 -1.70
CA PHE A 170 -13.88 11.95 -1.17
C PHE A 170 -13.79 11.89 0.36
N SER A 171 -14.12 12.96 1.09
CA SER A 171 -14.04 12.99 2.56
C SER A 171 -14.93 11.95 3.26
N THR A 172 -15.94 11.42 2.58
CA THR A 172 -16.82 10.36 3.08
C THR A 172 -16.39 8.97 2.64
N THR A 173 -15.29 8.85 1.86
CA THR A 173 -14.73 7.55 1.48
C THR A 173 -14.14 6.87 2.71
N GLU A 174 -14.33 5.55 2.83
CA GLU A 174 -13.76 4.77 3.93
C GLU A 174 -12.23 4.99 4.02
N PHE A 175 -11.71 5.17 5.25
CA PHE A 175 -10.31 5.44 5.57
C PHE A 175 -9.72 6.72 4.98
N PHE A 176 -10.55 7.70 4.63
CA PHE A 176 -10.04 8.99 4.17
C PHE A 176 -9.19 9.67 5.28
N PRO A 177 -7.90 10.00 5.01
CA PRO A 177 -7.02 10.57 6.03
C PRO A 177 -7.42 12.02 6.35
N ARG A 178 -7.59 12.33 7.63
CA ARG A 178 -7.93 13.71 8.07
C ARG A 178 -6.83 14.70 7.74
N ASP A 179 -5.57 14.23 7.75
CA ASP A 179 -4.35 14.98 7.44
C ASP A 179 -3.90 14.78 5.99
N ILE A 180 -4.84 14.73 5.05
CA ILE A 180 -4.56 14.57 3.61
C ILE A 180 -3.57 15.62 3.08
N ASP A 181 -3.57 16.84 3.63
CA ASP A 181 -2.61 17.89 3.34
C ASP A 181 -1.17 17.44 3.64
N SER A 182 -0.94 16.76 4.77
CA SER A 182 0.37 16.22 5.13
C SER A 182 0.81 15.10 4.17
N VAL A 183 -0.14 14.28 3.67
CA VAL A 183 0.15 13.26 2.66
C VAL A 183 0.55 13.92 1.34
N LEU A 184 -0.21 14.91 0.87
CA LEU A 184 0.01 15.57 -0.42
C LEU A 184 1.30 16.40 -0.44
N ASN A 185 1.67 17.02 0.68
CA ASN A 185 2.90 17.81 0.83
C ASN A 185 4.13 16.97 1.23
N ASN A 186 3.98 15.66 1.40
CA ASN A 186 5.10 14.81 1.74
C ASN A 186 6.11 14.71 0.57
N ARG A 187 7.41 14.63 0.90
CA ARG A 187 8.49 14.49 -0.10
C ARG A 187 8.37 13.25 -1.00
N LEU A 188 7.64 12.24 -0.54
CA LEU A 188 7.38 11.01 -1.31
C LEU A 188 6.20 11.15 -2.27
N SER A 189 5.38 12.19 -2.13
CA SER A 189 4.29 12.48 -3.06
C SER A 189 4.86 13.07 -4.35
N LEU A 190 4.70 12.36 -5.46
CA LEU A 190 5.16 12.80 -6.78
C LEU A 190 4.14 13.69 -7.49
N GLY A 191 3.00 13.94 -6.86
CA GLY A 191 1.93 14.82 -7.33
C GLY A 191 0.59 14.13 -7.49
N THR A 192 -0.42 14.97 -7.70
CA THR A 192 -1.80 14.57 -8.00
C THR A 192 -2.10 14.94 -9.45
N PHE A 193 -2.62 13.99 -10.20
CA PHE A 193 -2.87 14.12 -11.64
C PHE A 193 -4.36 14.00 -11.92
N LEU A 194 -4.89 14.96 -12.67
CA LEU A 194 -6.27 15.02 -13.12
C LEU A 194 -6.33 14.76 -14.62
N ALA A 195 -7.10 13.76 -15.05
CA ALA A 195 -7.38 13.48 -16.45
C ALA A 195 -8.76 14.01 -16.83
N VAL A 196 -8.81 14.77 -17.91
CA VAL A 196 -10.02 15.38 -18.44
C VAL A 196 -10.08 15.23 -19.98
N PRO A 197 -11.25 15.34 -20.63
CA PRO A 197 -11.33 15.39 -22.07
C PRO A 197 -10.52 16.56 -22.63
N ARG A 198 -9.84 16.34 -23.75
CA ARG A 198 -9.09 17.40 -24.41
C ARG A 198 -10.02 18.56 -24.79
N GLY A 199 -9.59 19.77 -24.45
CA GLY A 199 -10.34 21.01 -24.77
C GLY A 199 -11.30 21.45 -23.68
N SER A 200 -11.51 20.64 -22.57
CA SER A 200 -12.29 21.10 -21.42
C SER A 200 -11.46 21.96 -20.47
N TYR A 201 -10.33 21.45 -20.04
CA TYR A 201 -9.37 22.12 -19.16
C TYR A 201 -7.93 21.84 -19.64
N SER A 202 -7.02 22.77 -19.34
CA SER A 202 -5.58 22.65 -19.55
C SER A 202 -4.84 23.29 -18.39
N ALA A 203 -3.52 23.11 -18.29
CA ALA A 203 -2.72 23.81 -17.28
C ALA A 203 -2.89 25.34 -17.34
N ASP A 204 -2.99 25.90 -18.56
CA ASP A 204 -3.12 27.34 -18.76
C ASP A 204 -4.53 27.87 -18.42
N THR A 205 -5.55 27.03 -18.51
CA THR A 205 -6.96 27.38 -18.21
C THR A 205 -7.41 26.90 -16.84
N TRP A 206 -6.52 26.28 -16.08
CA TRP A 206 -6.84 25.83 -14.73
C TRP A 206 -7.07 27.00 -13.78
N ALA A 207 -8.26 27.08 -13.22
CA ALA A 207 -8.68 28.17 -12.34
C ALA A 207 -9.03 27.69 -10.91
N GLY A 208 -8.45 26.54 -10.51
CA GLY A 208 -8.59 25.93 -9.19
C GLY A 208 -9.71 24.88 -9.10
N SER A 209 -9.61 24.04 -8.07
CA SER A 209 -10.52 22.92 -7.84
C SER A 209 -11.95 23.35 -7.57
N ASP A 210 -12.17 24.54 -7.02
CA ASP A 210 -13.54 25.04 -6.72
C ASP A 210 -14.32 25.32 -7.99
N ARG A 211 -13.68 25.96 -8.97
CA ARG A 211 -14.28 26.18 -10.28
C ARG A 211 -14.49 24.87 -11.03
N PHE A 212 -13.52 23.99 -11.00
CA PHE A 212 -13.63 22.67 -11.61
C PHE A 212 -14.82 21.87 -11.04
N LEU A 213 -15.02 21.88 -9.73
CA LEU A 213 -16.11 21.17 -9.06
C LEU A 213 -17.48 21.81 -9.29
N SER A 214 -17.54 23.12 -9.59
CA SER A 214 -18.80 23.79 -9.93
C SER A 214 -19.28 23.50 -11.35
N ASP A 215 -18.36 23.23 -12.28
CA ASP A 215 -18.64 22.91 -13.68
C ASP A 215 -17.69 21.82 -14.20
N PRO A 216 -17.80 20.58 -13.68
CA PRO A 216 -16.94 19.48 -14.08
C PRO A 216 -17.28 19.01 -15.49
N PRO A 217 -16.28 18.54 -16.28
CA PRO A 217 -16.55 17.95 -17.57
C PRO A 217 -17.36 16.67 -17.43
N GLU A 218 -18.01 16.21 -18.52
CA GLU A 218 -18.84 14.99 -18.53
C GLU A 218 -18.13 13.76 -17.93
N SER A 219 -16.83 13.70 -18.06
CA SER A 219 -16.02 12.59 -17.48
C SER A 219 -14.65 13.11 -17.08
N TRP A 220 -14.19 12.67 -15.92
CA TRP A 220 -12.87 12.99 -15.39
C TRP A 220 -12.39 11.90 -14.42
N ALA A 221 -11.10 11.88 -14.14
CA ALA A 221 -10.53 11.05 -13.09
C ALA A 221 -9.32 11.73 -12.44
N VAL A 222 -9.04 11.37 -11.21
CA VAL A 222 -7.91 11.86 -10.41
C VAL A 222 -7.18 10.68 -9.77
N VAL A 223 -5.87 10.82 -9.61
CA VAL A 223 -5.02 9.89 -8.85
C VAL A 223 -3.79 10.63 -8.36
N SER A 224 -3.31 10.27 -7.19
CA SER A 224 -2.02 10.70 -6.66
C SER A 224 -0.99 9.58 -6.75
N VAL A 225 0.29 9.95 -6.85
CA VAL A 225 1.40 9.01 -7.00
C VAL A 225 2.37 9.17 -5.83
N TRP A 226 2.71 8.06 -5.19
CA TRP A 226 3.65 7.97 -4.07
C TRP A 226 4.90 7.18 -4.46
N ASN A 227 6.07 7.66 -4.10
CA ASN A 227 7.35 7.03 -4.39
C ASN A 227 7.78 6.08 -3.27
N CYS A 228 7.39 4.82 -3.36
CA CYS A 228 7.81 3.80 -2.40
C CYS A 228 9.30 3.44 -2.50
N LYS A 229 9.93 3.66 -3.67
CA LYS A 229 11.33 3.30 -3.89
C LYS A 229 12.30 3.94 -2.91
N GLU A 230 11.99 5.12 -2.40
CA GLU A 230 12.82 5.79 -1.39
C GLU A 230 12.64 5.26 0.03
N VAL A 231 11.67 4.37 0.24
CA VAL A 231 11.33 3.81 1.54
C VAL A 231 11.75 2.35 1.63
N PHE A 232 11.53 1.59 0.54
CA PHE A 232 11.90 0.19 0.43
C PHE A 232 12.07 -0.24 -1.02
N THR A 233 12.78 -1.34 -1.22
CA THR A 233 12.81 -2.10 -2.46
C THR A 233 12.32 -3.51 -2.23
N LEU A 234 11.80 -4.13 -3.29
CA LEU A 234 11.29 -5.50 -3.30
C LEU A 234 12.19 -6.38 -4.17
N GLU A 235 12.26 -7.67 -3.85
CA GLU A 235 12.94 -8.66 -4.67
C GLU A 235 12.13 -9.96 -4.69
N VAL A 236 11.86 -10.48 -5.87
CA VAL A 236 11.22 -11.79 -6.03
C VAL A 236 12.29 -12.87 -5.99
N ARG A 237 12.26 -13.73 -4.96
CA ARG A 237 13.18 -14.85 -4.76
C ARG A 237 12.55 -16.19 -5.12
N GLY A 238 13.37 -17.22 -5.31
CA GLY A 238 12.89 -18.57 -5.61
C GLY A 238 12.42 -18.81 -7.05
N ALA A 239 12.51 -17.81 -7.94
CA ALA A 239 12.14 -17.97 -9.33
C ALA A 239 13.09 -18.94 -10.09
N SER A 240 12.53 -19.79 -10.96
CA SER A 240 13.27 -20.71 -11.80
C SER A 240 14.20 -19.97 -12.79
N LEU A 241 15.26 -20.63 -13.22
CA LEU A 241 16.17 -20.10 -14.26
C LEU A 241 15.40 -19.78 -15.56
N ALA A 242 14.42 -20.58 -15.92
CA ALA A 242 13.58 -20.34 -17.08
C ALA A 242 12.75 -19.05 -16.96
N ALA A 243 12.15 -18.78 -15.79
CA ALA A 243 11.41 -17.55 -15.53
C ALA A 243 12.32 -16.31 -15.60
N ARG A 244 13.52 -16.40 -15.02
CA ARG A 244 14.54 -15.33 -15.09
C ARG A 244 15.00 -15.07 -16.52
N ALA A 245 15.28 -16.13 -17.31
CA ALA A 245 15.66 -16.03 -18.71
C ALA A 245 14.54 -15.40 -19.55
N PHE A 246 13.30 -15.82 -19.35
CA PHE A 246 12.13 -15.24 -20.02
C PHE A 246 11.98 -13.73 -19.73
N ALA A 247 12.05 -13.33 -18.46
CA ALA A 247 11.97 -11.91 -18.07
C ALA A 247 13.09 -11.10 -18.74
N LYS A 248 14.33 -11.58 -18.69
CA LYS A 248 15.48 -10.92 -19.32
C LYS A 248 15.31 -10.80 -20.84
N THR A 249 14.82 -11.85 -21.51
CA THR A 249 14.60 -11.85 -22.95
C THR A 249 13.53 -10.85 -23.34
N THR A 250 12.36 -10.87 -22.68
CA THR A 250 11.29 -9.90 -22.96
C THR A 250 11.76 -8.46 -22.75
N ARG A 251 12.59 -8.21 -21.73
CA ARG A 251 13.15 -6.88 -21.42
C ARG A 251 14.13 -6.41 -22.49
N ILE A 252 14.97 -7.29 -23.00
CA ILE A 252 15.91 -7.00 -24.09
C ILE A 252 15.15 -6.67 -25.37
N VAL A 253 14.15 -7.48 -25.74
CA VAL A 253 13.32 -7.24 -26.94
C VAL A 253 12.61 -5.89 -26.85
N ASP A 254 11.99 -5.58 -25.70
CA ASP A 254 11.28 -4.33 -25.48
C ASP A 254 12.22 -3.09 -25.55
N ARG A 255 13.46 -3.23 -25.02
CA ARG A 255 14.47 -2.16 -25.12
C ARG A 255 15.00 -1.97 -26.54
N ALA A 256 15.23 -3.06 -27.27
CA ALA A 256 15.78 -3.02 -28.62
C ALA A 256 14.74 -2.57 -29.67
N LEU A 257 13.48 -2.93 -29.46
CA LEU A 257 12.39 -2.71 -30.43
C LEU A 257 11.19 -2.01 -29.75
N PRO A 258 11.37 -0.80 -29.17
CA PRO A 258 10.34 -0.12 -28.38
C PRO A 258 9.08 0.24 -29.19
N PHE A 259 9.19 0.29 -30.50
CA PHE A 259 8.06 0.57 -31.40
C PHE A 259 7.08 -0.61 -31.51
N LEU A 260 7.52 -1.84 -31.21
CA LEU A 260 6.65 -3.01 -31.16
C LEU A 260 5.75 -3.03 -29.92
N LYS A 261 6.08 -2.25 -28.89
CA LYS A 261 5.31 -2.12 -27.63
C LYS A 261 5.03 -3.48 -26.98
N VAL A 262 6.00 -4.37 -27.02
CA VAL A 262 5.91 -5.70 -26.38
C VAL A 262 5.93 -5.52 -24.88
N PRO A 263 4.87 -5.95 -24.14
CA PRO A 263 4.90 -5.90 -22.69
C PRO A 263 6.05 -6.75 -22.14
N SER A 264 6.96 -6.15 -21.39
CA SER A 264 8.12 -6.83 -20.85
C SER A 264 8.03 -7.00 -19.33
N VAL A 265 8.56 -8.10 -18.83
CA VAL A 265 8.75 -8.32 -17.40
C VAL A 265 9.91 -7.44 -16.92
N PRO A 266 9.73 -6.56 -15.93
CA PRO A 266 10.85 -5.84 -15.34
C PRO A 266 11.80 -6.77 -14.57
N GLU A 267 12.93 -6.24 -14.14
CA GLU A 267 13.94 -7.01 -13.38
C GLU A 267 13.48 -7.22 -11.93
N LEU A 268 12.42 -8.06 -11.74
CA LEU A 268 11.84 -8.34 -10.42
C LEU A 268 12.71 -9.26 -9.55
N PHE A 269 13.70 -9.92 -10.14
CA PHE A 269 14.61 -10.87 -9.47
C PHE A 269 15.90 -10.24 -8.95
N SER A 270 15.97 -8.94 -8.99
CA SER A 270 16.93 -8.05 -8.34
C SER A 270 16.15 -6.97 -7.61
N PRO A 271 16.72 -6.27 -6.62
CA PRO A 271 16.01 -5.22 -5.90
C PRO A 271 15.39 -4.18 -6.85
N PHE A 272 14.09 -3.96 -6.74
CA PHE A 272 13.34 -3.00 -7.53
C PHE A 272 12.44 -2.15 -6.64
N GLY A 273 12.29 -0.88 -7.00
CA GLY A 273 11.33 0.02 -6.38
C GLY A 273 10.00 0.05 -7.11
N GLY A 274 9.01 0.69 -6.51
CA GLY A 274 7.69 0.88 -7.07
C GLY A 274 7.09 2.24 -6.75
N HIS A 275 6.07 2.60 -7.53
CA HIS A 275 5.16 3.68 -7.19
C HIS A 275 3.84 3.11 -6.71
N PHE A 276 3.22 3.79 -5.75
CA PHE A 276 1.88 3.47 -5.30
C PHE A 276 0.89 4.56 -5.71
N LEU A 277 -0.24 4.16 -6.30
CA LEU A 277 -1.32 5.05 -6.68
C LEU A 277 -2.36 5.08 -5.57
N TYR A 278 -2.71 6.29 -5.12
CA TYR A 278 -3.70 6.49 -4.06
C TYR A 278 -4.68 7.60 -4.43
N GLY A 279 -5.78 7.70 -3.70
CA GLY A 279 -6.79 8.72 -3.93
C GLY A 279 -7.45 8.60 -5.31
N LEU A 280 -7.60 7.37 -5.81
CA LEU A 280 -8.29 7.11 -7.08
C LEU A 280 -9.74 7.56 -6.98
N GLY A 281 -10.15 8.39 -7.94
CA GLY A 281 -11.53 8.85 -8.06
C GLY A 281 -11.85 9.34 -9.45
N GLY A 282 -13.14 9.56 -9.70
CA GLY A 282 -13.58 10.06 -11.00
C GLY A 282 -15.07 9.90 -11.22
N GLU A 283 -15.60 10.61 -12.20
CA GLU A 283 -17.01 10.62 -12.54
C GLU A 283 -17.23 10.56 -14.05
N GLY A 284 -18.41 10.11 -14.45
CA GLY A 284 -18.85 10.06 -15.82
C GLY A 284 -18.54 8.75 -16.55
N ARG A 285 -19.21 8.57 -17.69
CA ARG A 285 -19.18 7.31 -18.46
C ARG A 285 -17.78 6.89 -18.94
N SER A 286 -16.89 7.86 -19.13
CA SER A 286 -15.54 7.63 -19.60
C SER A 286 -14.49 7.70 -18.49
N ALA A 287 -14.88 7.77 -17.21
CA ALA A 287 -13.95 7.86 -16.08
C ALA A 287 -12.94 6.68 -16.05
N GLY A 288 -13.36 5.46 -16.31
CA GLY A 288 -12.45 4.31 -16.41
C GLY A 288 -11.39 4.46 -17.53
N LYS A 289 -11.73 5.14 -18.65
CA LYS A 289 -10.74 5.47 -19.69
C LYS A 289 -9.76 6.53 -19.21
N MET A 290 -10.23 7.52 -18.45
CA MET A 290 -9.37 8.55 -17.84
C MET A 290 -8.41 7.93 -16.83
N VAL A 291 -8.90 6.99 -16.00
CA VAL A 291 -8.05 6.20 -15.07
C VAL A 291 -6.95 5.46 -15.82
N LYS A 292 -7.28 4.82 -16.95
CA LYS A 292 -6.28 4.11 -17.77
C LYS A 292 -5.18 5.06 -18.27
N GLU A 293 -5.52 6.28 -18.65
CA GLU A 293 -4.54 7.29 -19.08
C GLU A 293 -3.68 7.78 -17.90
N LEU A 294 -4.27 7.95 -16.71
CA LEU A 294 -3.53 8.27 -15.49
C LEU A 294 -2.57 7.14 -15.09
N CYS A 295 -2.99 5.88 -15.19
CA CYS A 295 -2.11 4.73 -14.97
C CYS A 295 -0.97 4.69 -16.01
N ALA A 296 -1.23 5.02 -17.26
CA ALA A 296 -0.18 5.12 -18.29
C ALA A 296 0.80 6.28 -18.00
N HIS A 297 0.30 7.40 -17.50
CA HIS A 297 1.13 8.53 -17.05
C HIS A 297 2.02 8.10 -15.87
N ALA A 298 1.46 7.48 -14.85
CA ALA A 298 2.17 6.98 -13.67
C ALA A 298 3.22 5.90 -14.03
N HIS A 299 2.89 5.01 -14.99
CA HIS A 299 3.85 4.05 -15.55
C HIS A 299 5.06 4.76 -16.18
N ASN A 300 4.83 5.82 -16.97
CA ASN A 300 5.91 6.56 -17.60
C ASN A 300 6.79 7.28 -16.57
N LEU A 301 6.18 7.84 -15.53
CA LEU A 301 6.89 8.45 -14.41
C LEU A 301 7.73 7.39 -13.64
N ALA A 302 7.15 6.23 -13.38
CA ALA A 302 7.85 5.11 -12.73
C ALA A 302 9.04 4.61 -13.58
N LYS A 303 8.88 4.57 -14.90
CA LYS A 303 9.96 4.22 -15.83
C LYS A 303 11.11 5.24 -15.76
N GLU A 304 10.81 6.53 -15.74
CA GLU A 304 11.81 7.60 -15.65
C GLU A 304 12.61 7.54 -14.34
N LEU A 305 11.94 7.18 -13.23
CA LEU A 305 12.57 7.01 -11.91
C LEU A 305 13.16 5.61 -11.67
N GLY A 306 13.14 4.74 -12.69
CA GLY A 306 13.74 3.41 -12.62
C GLY A 306 13.05 2.45 -11.66
N CYS A 307 11.72 2.55 -11.56
CA CYS A 307 10.89 1.61 -10.81
C CYS A 307 10.53 0.38 -11.65
N GLY A 308 10.27 -0.75 -10.99
CA GLY A 308 9.84 -2.00 -11.62
C GLY A 308 8.32 -2.13 -11.75
N VAL A 309 7.56 -1.56 -10.82
CA VAL A 309 6.10 -1.69 -10.77
C VAL A 309 5.40 -0.40 -10.41
N VAL A 310 4.12 -0.34 -10.79
CA VAL A 310 3.13 0.60 -10.26
C VAL A 310 2.02 -0.21 -9.63
N ALA A 311 1.75 0.01 -8.36
CA ALA A 311 0.73 -0.70 -7.59
C ALA A 311 -0.38 0.24 -7.12
N THR A 312 -1.55 -0.29 -6.89
CA THR A 312 -2.66 0.40 -6.19
C THR A 312 -3.48 -0.63 -5.44
N GLU A 313 -4.11 -0.21 -4.36
CA GLU A 313 -5.05 -1.03 -3.61
C GLU A 313 -6.42 -0.37 -3.67
N VAL A 314 -7.44 -1.13 -4.05
CA VAL A 314 -8.80 -0.63 -4.25
C VAL A 314 -9.84 -1.60 -3.69
N SER A 315 -11.02 -1.10 -3.34
CA SER A 315 -12.15 -1.94 -2.97
C SER A 315 -12.45 -2.95 -4.10
N ASN A 316 -12.86 -4.17 -3.75
CA ASN A 316 -13.37 -5.12 -4.73
C ASN A 316 -14.58 -4.60 -5.50
N ARG A 317 -15.30 -3.64 -4.92
CA ARG A 317 -16.49 -3.00 -5.51
C ARG A 317 -16.18 -1.69 -6.22
N GLU A 318 -14.91 -1.30 -6.32
CA GLU A 318 -14.47 -0.05 -6.95
C GLU A 318 -14.96 0.05 -8.40
N PRO A 319 -15.83 1.01 -8.74
CA PRO A 319 -16.38 1.14 -10.09
C PRO A 319 -15.31 1.40 -11.16
N LEU A 320 -14.21 2.03 -10.78
CA LEU A 320 -13.12 2.39 -11.67
C LEU A 320 -12.06 1.28 -11.83
N LYS A 321 -12.19 0.17 -11.10
CA LYS A 321 -11.24 -0.96 -11.12
C LYS A 321 -10.96 -1.48 -12.53
N SER A 322 -11.98 -1.53 -13.40
CA SER A 322 -11.82 -1.98 -14.79
C SER A 322 -10.93 -1.07 -15.65
N GLY A 323 -10.70 0.16 -15.22
CA GLY A 323 -9.79 1.12 -15.86
C GLY A 323 -8.33 0.96 -15.45
N ILE A 324 -8.03 0.15 -14.45
CA ILE A 324 -6.68 -0.02 -13.90
C ILE A 324 -5.97 -1.19 -14.58
N PRO A 325 -4.92 -0.93 -15.42
CA PRO A 325 -4.12 -2.01 -15.99
C PRO A 325 -3.36 -2.76 -14.90
N HIS A 326 -3.38 -4.07 -14.94
CA HIS A 326 -2.63 -4.90 -13.98
C HIS A 326 -2.38 -6.30 -14.56
N TRP A 327 -1.38 -6.98 -14.01
CA TRP A 327 -1.12 -8.37 -14.31
C TRP A 327 -1.60 -9.28 -13.19
N LYS A 328 -2.48 -10.22 -13.47
CA LYS A 328 -3.09 -11.12 -12.48
C LYS A 328 -2.07 -11.86 -11.63
N TRP A 329 -0.98 -12.33 -12.22
CA TRP A 329 0.05 -13.09 -11.49
C TRP A 329 0.96 -12.24 -10.60
N LEU A 330 0.91 -10.91 -10.71
CA LEU A 330 1.55 -9.96 -9.80
C LEU A 330 0.58 -9.36 -8.78
N SER A 331 -0.71 -9.53 -9.00
CA SER A 331 -1.77 -8.89 -8.23
C SER A 331 -2.37 -9.86 -7.22
N CYS A 332 -2.90 -9.34 -6.12
CA CYS A 332 -3.69 -10.07 -5.15
C CYS A 332 -5.14 -9.58 -5.23
N ASP A 333 -6.05 -10.45 -5.66
CA ASP A 333 -7.46 -10.08 -5.84
C ASP A 333 -8.25 -10.03 -4.53
N GLU A 334 -7.78 -10.71 -3.48
CA GLU A 334 -8.47 -10.86 -2.20
C GLU A 334 -7.50 -10.71 -1.03
N ASP A 335 -7.06 -9.48 -0.78
CA ASP A 335 -6.43 -9.15 0.50
C ASP A 335 -7.50 -9.09 1.60
N LEU A 336 -7.15 -9.34 2.85
CA LEU A 336 -8.09 -9.36 3.97
C LEU A 336 -7.76 -8.26 4.97
N TRP A 337 -8.70 -7.35 5.17
CA TRP A 337 -8.67 -6.39 6.26
C TRP A 337 -9.59 -6.85 7.38
N CYS A 338 -9.07 -6.84 8.60
CA CYS A 338 -9.83 -7.10 9.81
C CYS A 338 -9.85 -5.85 10.68
N ILE A 339 -10.96 -5.59 11.36
CA ILE A 339 -11.17 -4.41 12.20
C ILE A 339 -11.63 -4.82 13.59
N LYS A 340 -11.26 -4.04 14.60
CA LYS A 340 -11.71 -4.18 15.98
C LYS A 340 -12.03 -2.82 16.56
N ARG A 341 -13.17 -2.70 17.25
CA ARG A 341 -13.50 -1.57 18.10
C ARG A 341 -12.73 -1.68 19.41
N LEU A 342 -12.04 -0.61 19.82
CA LEU A 342 -11.16 -0.59 20.98
C LEU A 342 -11.85 -0.10 22.26
N GLY A 343 -12.94 0.64 22.15
CA GLY A 343 -13.70 1.17 23.27
C GLY A 343 -15.21 1.01 23.10
N GLU A 344 -15.98 1.15 24.18
CA GLU A 344 -17.44 1.03 24.16
C GLU A 344 -18.15 2.40 24.09
N ASP A 345 -17.50 3.47 24.51
CA ASP A 345 -18.10 4.80 24.72
C ASP A 345 -17.92 5.78 23.55
N TYR A 346 -17.61 5.29 22.35
CA TYR A 346 -17.41 6.16 21.19
C TYR A 346 -18.70 6.42 20.43
N SER A 347 -18.85 7.68 20.02
CA SER A 347 -19.85 8.04 19.02
C SER A 347 -19.37 7.57 17.66
N ASP A 348 -20.00 6.53 17.10
CA ASP A 348 -19.73 6.04 15.76
C ASP A 348 -20.19 7.02 14.65
N GLY A 349 -20.62 8.21 15.05
CA GLY A 349 -21.11 9.24 14.13
C GLY A 349 -22.33 8.78 13.31
N SER A 350 -22.47 9.31 12.11
CA SER A 350 -23.58 8.97 11.20
C SER A 350 -23.42 7.59 10.55
N VAL A 351 -22.23 7.00 10.61
CA VAL A 351 -21.92 5.70 9.97
C VAL A 351 -22.30 4.53 10.87
N GLY A 352 -22.35 4.73 12.19
CA GLY A 352 -22.56 3.68 13.18
C GLY A 352 -21.34 2.78 13.36
N ASP A 353 -21.54 1.60 13.93
CA ASP A 353 -20.47 0.63 14.20
C ASP A 353 -19.82 0.13 12.91
N TRP A 354 -18.59 0.52 12.65
CA TRP A 354 -17.83 0.15 11.47
C TRP A 354 -17.62 -1.36 11.33
N THR A 355 -17.56 -2.09 12.45
CA THR A 355 -17.43 -3.56 12.39
C THR A 355 -18.63 -4.24 11.75
N LYS A 356 -19.77 -3.56 11.69
CA LYS A 356 -21.06 -4.06 11.15
C LYS A 356 -21.47 -3.35 9.86
N SER A 357 -20.78 -2.28 9.46
CA SER A 357 -21.14 -1.50 8.27
C SER A 357 -20.94 -2.32 6.99
N PRO A 358 -21.85 -2.19 6.00
CA PRO A 358 -21.65 -2.83 4.70
C PRO A 358 -20.44 -2.23 3.98
N PRO A 359 -19.76 -3.01 3.10
CA PRO A 359 -18.63 -2.51 2.34
C PRO A 359 -19.00 -1.30 1.48
N GLY A 360 -18.22 -0.22 1.58
CA GLY A 360 -18.27 0.91 0.65
C GLY A 360 -17.92 0.50 -0.78
N LEU A 361 -18.25 1.37 -1.74
CA LEU A 361 -17.84 1.15 -3.15
C LEU A 361 -16.35 1.38 -3.32
N SER A 362 -15.81 2.39 -2.63
CA SER A 362 -14.41 2.81 -2.71
C SER A 362 -13.79 2.87 -1.33
N ILE A 363 -12.49 2.67 -1.26
CA ILE A 363 -11.66 2.87 -0.07
C ILE A 363 -10.55 3.86 -0.40
N PHE A 364 -10.15 4.67 0.56
CA PHE A 364 -8.93 5.49 0.44
C PHE A 364 -7.80 4.77 1.16
N VAL A 365 -6.83 4.29 0.42
CA VAL A 365 -5.65 3.65 1.02
C VAL A 365 -4.58 4.71 1.23
N ASP A 366 -4.21 4.94 2.49
CA ASP A 366 -3.14 5.86 2.83
C ASP A 366 -1.80 5.32 2.31
N PRO A 367 -1.06 6.07 1.48
CA PRO A 367 0.19 5.59 0.90
C PRO A 367 1.30 5.40 1.95
N ARG A 368 1.14 5.94 3.16
CA ARG A 368 2.07 5.73 4.29
C ARG A 368 1.94 4.33 4.89
N GLU A 369 0.83 3.64 4.62
CA GLU A 369 0.49 2.31 5.16
C GLU A 369 0.65 1.18 4.14
N VAL A 370 1.21 1.48 2.96
CA VAL A 370 1.40 0.50 1.88
C VAL A 370 2.15 -0.74 2.38
N LYS A 371 1.58 -1.90 2.10
CA LYS A 371 2.19 -3.21 2.41
C LYS A 371 3.28 -3.59 1.40
N ASP A 372 4.11 -4.50 1.82
CA ASP A 372 5.05 -5.27 0.98
C ASP A 372 4.36 -6.43 0.29
#